data_6600f51e3e5fa0b36fd1f18e7dfa2cf6
#
_entry.id   6600f51e3e5fa0b36fd1f18e7dfa2cf6
#
_cell.length_a   1.000
_cell.length_b   1.000
_cell.length_c   1.000
_cell.angle_alpha   90.00
_cell.angle_beta   90.00
_cell.angle_gamma   90.00
#
_symmetry.space_group_name_H-M   'P 1'
#
loop_
_entity.id
_entity.type
_entity.pdbx_description
1 polymer ?
#
loop_
_entity_poly.entity_id
_entity_poly.type
_entity_poly.pdbx_seq_one_letter_code
_entity_poly.pdbx_strand_id
1 'polypeptide(L)'
;MKAKLCGMKTREAAEAAEAAGADLIGFIFWAKSRRAVTPEQAAAIGAGLRRAKKVGVFVDAPVARVNEIAAACKLDFVQLHGHEDADYARQVRAPVIKAYRFGDGFDARAAAAFPAGLILLDSGTAALPGGTGRRFAWREAAEAVRTAGVRERLLVAGGVTAENLPELYETFHPYGVDVSGSLEVHGEKSIGKIKEFMQAVQRLEEEA
;
A
#
# COMPACT_ATOMS: atom_id res chain seq x y z
N MET A 1 -6.81 -0.24 -13.34
CA MET A 1 -5.96 0.31 -12.24
C MET A 1 -5.83 -0.72 -11.13
N LYS A 2 -4.64 -0.94 -10.53
CA LYS A 2 -4.48 -1.91 -9.43
C LYS A 2 -4.98 -1.37 -8.09
N ALA A 3 -5.57 -2.24 -7.26
CA ALA A 3 -6.05 -1.90 -5.93
C ALA A 3 -5.34 -2.71 -4.84
N LYS A 4 -4.64 -2.00 -3.93
CA LYS A 4 -4.05 -2.57 -2.71
C LYS A 4 -4.92 -2.21 -1.51
N LEU A 5 -5.41 -3.21 -0.79
CA LEU A 5 -6.17 -3.06 0.43
C LEU A 5 -5.29 -3.46 1.62
N CYS A 6 -4.96 -2.49 2.48
CA CYS A 6 -3.89 -2.63 3.47
C CYS A 6 -4.40 -2.74 4.92
N GLY A 7 -3.65 -3.46 5.75
CA GLY A 7 -3.93 -3.62 7.18
C GLY A 7 -5.06 -4.61 7.46
N MET A 8 -5.07 -5.73 6.74
CA MET A 8 -6.01 -6.84 7.03
C MET A 8 -5.57 -7.60 8.27
N LYS A 9 -6.50 -7.76 9.22
CA LYS A 9 -6.29 -8.45 10.51
C LYS A 9 -7.11 -9.73 10.63
N THR A 10 -8.08 -9.93 9.73
CA THR A 10 -8.96 -11.10 9.76
C THR A 10 -8.99 -11.79 8.41
N ARG A 11 -9.20 -13.10 8.42
CA ARG A 11 -9.35 -13.90 7.21
C ARG A 11 -10.58 -13.47 6.40
N GLU A 12 -11.68 -13.21 7.10
CA GLU A 12 -12.94 -12.79 6.49
C GLU A 12 -12.78 -11.50 5.68
N ALA A 13 -12.11 -10.46 6.24
CA ALA A 13 -11.88 -9.21 5.53
C ALA A 13 -10.93 -9.39 4.33
N ALA A 14 -9.88 -10.22 4.46
CA ALA A 14 -8.94 -10.47 3.39
C ALA A 14 -9.59 -11.25 2.22
N GLU A 15 -10.36 -12.29 2.51
CA GLU A 15 -11.11 -13.06 1.52
C GLU A 15 -12.21 -12.22 0.85
N ALA A 16 -12.89 -11.35 1.61
CA ALA A 16 -13.87 -10.42 1.04
C ALA A 16 -13.22 -9.39 0.09
N ALA A 17 -12.02 -8.90 0.44
CA ALA A 17 -11.25 -8.00 -0.42
C ALA A 17 -10.82 -8.70 -1.72
N GLU A 18 -10.30 -9.91 -1.64
CA GLU A 18 -9.93 -10.70 -2.83
C GLU A 18 -11.17 -11.01 -3.69
N ALA A 19 -12.28 -11.42 -3.07
CA ALA A 19 -13.53 -11.71 -3.78
C ALA A 19 -14.09 -10.49 -4.49
N ALA A 20 -13.89 -9.29 -3.92
CA ALA A 20 -14.28 -8.03 -4.53
C ALA A 20 -13.29 -7.55 -5.63
N GLY A 21 -12.18 -8.28 -5.88
CA GLY A 21 -11.25 -7.99 -6.96
C GLY A 21 -9.99 -7.23 -6.54
N ALA A 22 -9.65 -7.15 -5.25
CA ALA A 22 -8.39 -6.55 -4.82
C ALA A 22 -7.19 -7.32 -5.40
N ASP A 23 -6.21 -6.57 -5.93
CA ASP A 23 -4.98 -7.16 -6.51
C ASP A 23 -3.92 -7.46 -5.46
N LEU A 24 -3.84 -6.62 -4.42
CA LEU A 24 -2.84 -6.75 -3.35
C LEU A 24 -3.50 -6.63 -1.97
N ILE A 25 -3.08 -7.49 -1.06
CA ILE A 25 -3.53 -7.52 0.33
C ILE A 25 -2.34 -7.23 1.25
N GLY A 26 -2.45 -6.17 2.06
CA GLY A 26 -1.39 -5.72 2.95
C GLY A 26 -1.53 -6.21 4.38
N PHE A 27 -0.43 -6.74 4.95
CA PHE A 27 -0.25 -7.14 6.36
C PHE A 27 0.81 -6.24 6.99
N ILE A 28 0.54 -5.67 8.16
CA ILE A 28 1.46 -4.72 8.81
C ILE A 28 2.22 -5.40 9.94
N PHE A 29 3.55 -5.44 9.83
CA PHE A 29 4.46 -6.05 10.81
C PHE A 29 5.16 -5.00 11.71
N TRP A 30 4.60 -3.81 11.82
CA TRP A 30 5.09 -2.76 12.70
C TRP A 30 4.25 -2.71 13.99
N ALA A 31 4.84 -3.11 15.12
CA ALA A 31 4.12 -3.31 16.39
C ALA A 31 3.41 -2.07 16.94
N LYS A 32 3.86 -0.84 16.55
CA LYS A 32 3.19 0.41 16.95
C LYS A 32 1.92 0.69 16.15
N SER A 33 1.64 -0.06 15.10
CA SER A 33 0.42 0.09 14.31
C SER A 33 -0.76 -0.61 15.00
N ARG A 34 -1.90 0.06 15.11
CA ARG A 34 -3.16 -0.59 15.55
C ARG A 34 -3.64 -1.70 14.61
N ARG A 35 -3.07 -1.77 13.40
CA ARG A 35 -3.34 -2.78 12.38
C ARG A 35 -2.28 -3.87 12.32
N ALA A 36 -1.39 -3.90 13.31
CA ALA A 36 -0.33 -4.90 13.34
C ALA A 36 -0.88 -6.31 13.46
N VAL A 37 -0.21 -7.24 12.78
CA VAL A 37 -0.44 -8.69 12.90
C VAL A 37 0.87 -9.40 13.17
N THR A 38 0.81 -10.58 13.81
CA THR A 38 1.97 -11.45 13.93
C THR A 38 2.23 -12.21 12.61
N PRO A 39 3.44 -12.73 12.38
CA PRO A 39 3.71 -13.59 11.23
C PRO A 39 2.77 -14.79 11.14
N GLU A 40 2.43 -15.42 12.27
CA GLU A 40 1.52 -16.55 12.35
C GLU A 40 0.10 -16.16 11.91
N GLN A 41 -0.38 -15.01 12.39
CA GLN A 41 -1.69 -14.46 11.98
C GLN A 41 -1.71 -14.16 10.47
N ALA A 42 -0.68 -13.47 9.97
CA ALA A 42 -0.59 -13.14 8.54
C ALA A 42 -0.52 -14.39 7.66
N ALA A 43 0.25 -15.41 8.08
CA ALA A 43 0.34 -16.68 7.37
C ALA A 43 -1.01 -17.41 7.33
N ALA A 44 -1.72 -17.47 8.46
CA ALA A 44 -3.05 -18.09 8.56
C ALA A 44 -4.09 -17.37 7.69
N ILE A 45 -4.11 -16.03 7.71
CA ILE A 45 -5.00 -15.22 6.87
C ILE A 45 -4.63 -15.40 5.38
N GLY A 46 -3.34 -15.27 5.06
CA GLY A 46 -2.84 -15.36 3.69
C GLY A 46 -2.99 -16.73 3.04
N ALA A 47 -3.12 -17.81 3.83
CA ALA A 47 -3.35 -19.17 3.32
C ALA A 47 -4.71 -19.30 2.58
N GLY A 48 -5.69 -18.42 2.89
CA GLY A 48 -7.00 -18.40 2.22
C GLY A 48 -6.96 -17.70 0.85
N LEU A 49 -5.98 -16.85 0.61
CA LEU A 49 -5.88 -16.07 -0.62
C LEU A 49 -5.37 -16.90 -1.79
N ARG A 50 -5.97 -16.75 -2.97
CA ARG A 50 -5.68 -17.53 -4.19
C ARG A 50 -5.13 -16.67 -5.33
N ARG A 51 -5.55 -15.43 -5.45
CA ARG A 51 -5.27 -14.50 -6.57
C ARG A 51 -4.54 -13.27 -6.11
N ALA A 52 -4.98 -12.66 -5.02
CA ALA A 52 -4.40 -11.42 -4.52
C ALA A 52 -2.97 -11.64 -4.02
N LYS A 53 -2.07 -10.72 -4.39
CA LYS A 53 -0.68 -10.73 -3.97
C LYS A 53 -0.57 -10.26 -2.52
N LYS A 54 0.23 -10.96 -1.72
CA LYS A 54 0.45 -10.66 -0.30
C LYS A 54 1.61 -9.68 -0.14
N VAL A 55 1.33 -8.58 0.55
CA VAL A 55 2.31 -7.52 0.82
C VAL A 55 2.56 -7.42 2.32
N GLY A 56 3.81 -7.57 2.75
CA GLY A 56 4.20 -7.27 4.13
C GLY A 56 4.71 -5.85 4.27
N VAL A 57 4.16 -5.08 5.19
CA VAL A 57 4.57 -3.71 5.47
C VAL A 57 5.48 -3.67 6.69
N PHE A 58 6.66 -3.11 6.53
CA PHE A 58 7.71 -3.00 7.55
C PHE A 58 8.15 -1.54 7.72
N VAL A 59 8.60 -1.19 8.91
CA VAL A 59 9.15 0.12 9.26
C VAL A 59 10.44 -0.10 10.05
N ASP A 60 11.58 0.22 9.43
CA ASP A 60 12.92 0.18 10.03
C ASP A 60 13.26 -1.15 10.76
N ALA A 61 12.73 -2.26 10.26
CA ALA A 61 13.00 -3.59 10.83
C ALA A 61 14.36 -4.12 10.35
N PRO A 62 15.06 -4.97 11.12
CA PRO A 62 16.27 -5.63 10.62
C PRO A 62 15.98 -6.46 9.36
N VAL A 63 16.82 -6.34 8.32
CA VAL A 63 16.60 -7.00 7.02
C VAL A 63 16.50 -8.52 7.13
N ALA A 64 17.25 -9.13 8.03
CA ALA A 64 17.17 -10.57 8.30
C ALA A 64 15.75 -10.96 8.75
N ARG A 65 15.15 -10.18 9.64
CA ARG A 65 13.78 -10.40 10.14
C ARG A 65 12.74 -10.18 9.04
N VAL A 66 12.93 -9.18 8.19
CA VAL A 66 12.05 -8.95 7.02
C VAL A 66 12.07 -10.16 6.10
N ASN A 67 13.26 -10.68 5.76
CA ASN A 67 13.40 -11.84 4.89
C ASN A 67 12.81 -13.13 5.51
N GLU A 68 12.99 -13.32 6.82
CA GLU A 68 12.40 -14.43 7.57
C GLU A 68 10.87 -14.42 7.49
N ILE A 69 10.25 -13.26 7.82
CA ILE A 69 8.79 -13.09 7.79
C ILE A 69 8.26 -13.24 6.35
N ALA A 70 8.95 -12.64 5.38
CA ALA A 70 8.56 -12.74 3.98
C ALA A 70 8.50 -14.18 3.50
N ALA A 71 9.48 -15.00 3.87
CA ALA A 71 9.51 -16.42 3.55
C ALA A 71 8.41 -17.20 4.29
N ALA A 72 8.27 -17.00 5.60
CA ALA A 72 7.31 -17.71 6.44
C ALA A 72 5.85 -17.43 6.02
N CYS A 73 5.54 -16.17 5.67
CA CYS A 73 4.20 -15.76 5.24
C CYS A 73 4.00 -15.91 3.72
N LYS A 74 5.01 -16.36 2.97
CA LYS A 74 5.00 -16.45 1.50
C LYS A 74 4.52 -15.11 0.87
N LEU A 75 5.15 -14.01 1.29
CA LEU A 75 4.84 -12.68 0.77
C LEU A 75 5.30 -12.55 -0.69
N ASP A 76 4.48 -11.95 -1.53
CA ASP A 76 4.83 -11.62 -2.92
C ASP A 76 5.61 -10.31 -3.01
N PHE A 77 5.39 -9.39 -2.05
CA PHE A 77 6.07 -8.10 -1.95
C PHE A 77 6.42 -7.76 -0.49
N VAL A 78 7.50 -7.02 -0.34
CA VAL A 78 7.89 -6.35 0.90
C VAL A 78 7.76 -4.85 0.70
N GLN A 79 6.90 -4.19 1.49
CA GLN A 79 6.78 -2.75 1.51
C GLN A 79 7.63 -2.16 2.63
N LEU A 80 8.61 -1.33 2.25
CA LEU A 80 9.49 -0.59 3.14
C LEU A 80 8.89 0.80 3.38
N HIS A 81 8.39 1.04 4.59
CA HIS A 81 7.63 2.25 4.95
C HIS A 81 8.35 3.14 5.99
N GLY A 82 9.61 2.86 6.25
CA GLY A 82 10.51 3.60 7.13
C GLY A 82 11.60 4.34 6.35
N HIS A 83 12.79 4.42 6.97
CA HIS A 83 13.95 5.14 6.44
C HIS A 83 14.94 4.20 5.71
N GLU A 84 14.49 2.99 5.36
CA GLU A 84 15.33 2.00 4.69
C GLU A 84 15.89 2.58 3.37
N ASP A 85 17.21 2.50 3.22
CA ASP A 85 17.95 2.98 2.06
C ASP A 85 18.03 1.95 0.92
N ALA A 86 18.71 2.33 -0.17
CA ALA A 86 18.86 1.48 -1.33
C ALA A 86 19.71 0.23 -1.06
N ASP A 87 20.71 0.31 -0.18
CA ASP A 87 21.56 -0.83 0.17
C ASP A 87 20.79 -1.84 1.04
N TYR A 88 19.93 -1.36 1.92
CA TYR A 88 18.99 -2.19 2.64
C TYR A 88 18.03 -2.90 1.66
N ALA A 89 17.44 -2.15 0.73
CA ALA A 89 16.47 -2.72 -0.23
C ALA A 89 17.06 -3.82 -1.11
N ARG A 90 18.34 -3.70 -1.50
CA ARG A 90 19.05 -4.74 -2.29
C ARG A 90 19.25 -6.05 -1.51
N GLN A 91 19.18 -6.05 -0.18
CA GLN A 91 19.28 -7.24 0.67
C GLN A 91 17.93 -7.92 0.91
N VAL A 92 16.82 -7.26 0.57
CA VAL A 92 15.48 -7.86 0.63
C VAL A 92 15.32 -8.85 -0.52
N ARG A 93 14.90 -10.07 -0.19
CA ARG A 93 14.80 -11.17 -1.19
C ARG A 93 13.52 -11.14 -2.01
N ALA A 94 12.46 -10.55 -1.48
CA ALA A 94 11.20 -10.38 -2.19
C ALA A 94 11.18 -9.06 -2.98
N PRO A 95 10.37 -8.93 -4.03
CA PRO A 95 10.13 -7.66 -4.71
C PRO A 95 9.74 -6.55 -3.74
N VAL A 96 10.36 -5.36 -3.91
CA VAL A 96 10.21 -4.24 -2.97
C VAL A 96 9.20 -3.23 -3.49
N ILE A 97 8.35 -2.74 -2.59
CA ILE A 97 7.57 -1.52 -2.70
C ILE A 97 8.22 -0.51 -1.74
N LYS A 98 8.73 0.63 -2.22
CA LYS A 98 9.24 1.68 -1.34
C LYS A 98 8.19 2.75 -1.13
N ALA A 99 7.82 2.99 0.11
CA ALA A 99 6.91 4.06 0.49
C ALA A 99 7.67 5.36 0.75
N TYR A 100 7.12 6.45 0.23
CA TYR A 100 7.56 7.82 0.47
C TYR A 100 6.40 8.65 0.98
N ARG A 101 6.70 9.67 1.77
CA ARG A 101 5.75 10.70 2.15
C ARG A 101 5.90 11.88 1.21
N PHE A 102 4.78 12.37 0.71
CA PHE A 102 4.80 13.63 -0.01
C PHE A 102 4.82 14.81 0.97
N GLY A 103 5.77 15.71 0.80
CA GLY A 103 5.97 16.89 1.64
C GLY A 103 7.40 17.41 1.51
N ASP A 104 7.81 18.24 2.48
CA ASP A 104 9.16 18.79 2.51
C ASP A 104 10.22 17.69 2.45
N GLY A 105 11.07 17.74 1.42
CA GLY A 105 12.15 16.77 1.20
C GLY A 105 11.77 15.56 0.32
N PHE A 106 10.57 15.45 -0.24
CA PHE A 106 10.29 14.42 -1.24
C PHE A 106 11.03 14.73 -2.55
N ASP A 107 11.94 13.84 -2.92
CA ASP A 107 12.66 13.89 -4.19
C ASP A 107 12.16 12.77 -5.12
N ALA A 108 11.38 13.14 -6.10
CA ALA A 108 10.80 12.20 -7.07
C ALA A 108 11.87 11.52 -7.95
N ARG A 109 13.02 12.19 -8.21
CA ARG A 109 14.14 11.60 -8.98
C ARG A 109 14.87 10.55 -8.15
N ALA A 110 15.12 10.84 -6.87
CA ALA A 110 15.69 9.86 -5.95
C ALA A 110 14.76 8.66 -5.79
N ALA A 111 13.44 8.88 -5.68
CA ALA A 111 12.44 7.82 -5.65
C ALA A 111 12.43 6.99 -6.95
N ALA A 112 12.61 7.64 -8.12
CA ALA A 112 12.72 6.96 -9.41
C ALA A 112 13.95 6.05 -9.50
N ALA A 113 15.06 6.46 -8.92
CA ALA A 113 16.33 5.72 -8.92
C ALA A 113 16.40 4.62 -7.83
N PHE A 114 15.45 4.58 -6.90
CA PHE A 114 15.44 3.59 -5.82
C PHE A 114 15.21 2.18 -6.37
N PRO A 115 15.92 1.14 -5.87
CA PRO A 115 15.80 -0.25 -6.36
C PRO A 115 14.52 -0.93 -5.83
N ALA A 116 13.36 -0.41 -6.21
CA ALA A 116 12.05 -0.97 -5.91
C ALA A 116 11.26 -1.18 -7.19
N GLY A 117 10.48 -2.26 -7.26
CA GLY A 117 9.58 -2.52 -8.38
C GLY A 117 8.38 -1.56 -8.40
N LEU A 118 7.86 -1.21 -7.23
CA LEU A 118 6.78 -0.23 -7.06
C LEU A 118 7.18 0.87 -6.08
N ILE A 119 6.60 2.04 -6.27
CA ILE A 119 6.73 3.21 -5.39
C ILE A 119 5.36 3.51 -4.82
N LEU A 120 5.28 3.71 -3.52
CA LEU A 120 4.05 4.15 -2.86
C LEU A 120 4.24 5.58 -2.35
N LEU A 121 3.32 6.46 -2.72
CA LEU A 121 3.30 7.85 -2.25
C LEU A 121 2.15 8.04 -1.27
N ASP A 122 2.47 8.41 -0.03
CA ASP A 122 1.51 8.57 1.08
C ASP A 122 1.49 10.02 1.59
N SER A 123 0.34 10.46 2.04
CA SER A 123 0.12 11.74 2.72
C SER A 123 0.56 11.77 4.19
N GLY A 124 1.17 10.69 4.70
CA GLY A 124 1.54 10.56 6.11
C GLY A 124 2.36 11.73 6.65
N THR A 125 2.16 12.10 7.92
CA THR A 125 3.02 13.05 8.63
C THR A 125 4.18 12.35 9.33
N ALA A 126 5.24 13.08 9.69
CA ALA A 126 6.38 12.52 10.43
C ALA A 126 5.99 11.85 11.76
N ALA A 127 4.90 12.34 12.41
CA ALA A 127 4.41 11.80 13.67
C ALA A 127 3.58 10.51 13.52
N LEU A 128 2.95 10.29 12.35
CA LEU A 128 2.11 9.11 12.07
C LEU A 128 2.39 8.64 10.65
N PRO A 129 3.25 7.63 10.46
CA PRO A 129 3.53 7.04 9.16
C PRO A 129 2.27 6.40 8.60
N GLY A 130 1.66 7.04 7.59
CA GLY A 130 0.49 6.54 6.88
C GLY A 130 -0.84 6.59 7.62
N GLY A 131 -1.92 6.48 6.89
CA GLY A 131 -3.27 6.30 7.44
C GLY A 131 -3.90 7.51 8.12
N THR A 132 -3.40 8.73 7.89
CA THR A 132 -3.96 9.97 8.50
C THR A 132 -5.31 10.37 7.91
N GLY A 133 -5.70 9.81 6.76
CA GLY A 133 -6.95 10.14 6.07
C GLY A 133 -7.01 11.55 5.46
N ARG A 134 -5.90 12.29 5.49
CA ARG A 134 -5.83 13.65 4.92
C ARG A 134 -5.30 13.59 3.49
N ARG A 135 -5.89 14.39 2.60
CA ARG A 135 -5.35 14.66 1.27
C ARG A 135 -4.06 15.46 1.40
N PHE A 136 -3.07 15.12 0.61
CA PHE A 136 -1.89 15.95 0.39
C PHE A 136 -2.06 16.79 -0.90
N ALA A 137 -1.07 17.58 -1.27
CA ALA A 137 -1.11 18.41 -2.48
C ALA A 137 -1.00 17.54 -3.74
N TRP A 138 -2.08 16.91 -4.16
CA TRP A 138 -2.13 15.91 -5.24
C TRP A 138 -1.59 16.45 -6.56
N ARG A 139 -1.94 17.69 -6.93
CA ARG A 139 -1.49 18.29 -8.19
C ARG A 139 0.03 18.45 -8.24
N GLU A 140 0.62 18.95 -7.16
CA GLU A 140 2.07 19.13 -7.03
C GLU A 140 2.79 17.77 -7.03
N ALA A 141 2.24 16.79 -6.32
CA ALA A 141 2.78 15.44 -6.30
C ALA A 141 2.70 14.75 -7.66
N ALA A 142 1.58 14.90 -8.37
CA ALA A 142 1.39 14.33 -9.70
C ALA A 142 2.38 14.93 -10.71
N GLU A 143 2.66 16.23 -10.63
CA GLU A 143 3.65 16.90 -11.49
C GLU A 143 5.06 16.37 -11.20
N ALA A 144 5.46 16.22 -9.93
CA ALA A 144 6.75 15.67 -9.54
C ALA A 144 6.91 14.22 -10.04
N VAL A 145 5.89 13.39 -9.85
CA VAL A 145 5.84 11.98 -10.30
C VAL A 145 5.91 11.87 -11.82
N ARG A 146 5.18 12.71 -12.55
CA ARG A 146 5.18 12.76 -14.01
C ARG A 146 6.56 13.13 -14.54
N THR A 147 7.18 14.14 -13.95
CA THR A 147 8.54 14.61 -14.34
C THR A 147 9.60 13.53 -14.08
N ALA A 148 9.45 12.75 -13.01
CA ALA A 148 10.38 11.66 -12.68
C ALA A 148 10.12 10.36 -13.46
N GLY A 149 9.01 10.26 -14.22
CA GLY A 149 8.69 9.07 -15.04
C GLY A 149 8.31 7.83 -14.25
N VAL A 150 7.78 7.98 -13.03
CA VAL A 150 7.46 6.84 -12.13
C VAL A 150 6.00 6.43 -12.12
N ARG A 151 5.15 7.07 -12.91
CA ARG A 151 3.70 6.86 -12.94
C ARG A 151 3.29 5.39 -13.09
N GLU A 152 3.95 4.66 -14.00
CA GLU A 152 3.61 3.27 -14.33
C GLU A 152 3.93 2.25 -13.22
N ARG A 153 4.60 2.68 -12.16
CA ARG A 153 4.91 1.88 -10.98
C ARG A 153 4.50 2.57 -9.67
N LEU A 154 3.61 3.57 -9.76
CA LEU A 154 3.15 4.36 -8.65
C LEU A 154 1.88 3.77 -8.02
N LEU A 155 1.91 3.55 -6.72
CA LEU A 155 0.75 3.40 -5.85
C LEU A 155 0.51 4.71 -5.12
N VAL A 156 -0.70 5.27 -5.22
CA VAL A 156 -1.10 6.46 -4.46
C VAL A 156 -1.86 6.04 -3.22
N ALA A 157 -1.42 6.54 -2.07
CA ALA A 157 -2.00 6.30 -0.75
C ALA A 157 -2.36 7.62 -0.05
N GLY A 158 -2.89 7.52 1.16
CA GLY A 158 -3.19 8.68 2.00
C GLY A 158 -4.52 9.35 1.67
N GLY A 159 -5.54 9.07 2.47
CA GLY A 159 -6.86 9.66 2.33
C GLY A 159 -7.67 9.21 1.11
N VAL A 160 -7.29 8.11 0.48
CA VAL A 160 -8.05 7.54 -0.65
C VAL A 160 -9.38 6.97 -0.16
N THR A 161 -10.46 7.35 -0.84
CA THR A 161 -11.84 6.87 -0.57
C THR A 161 -12.55 6.59 -1.90
N ALA A 162 -13.69 5.91 -1.86
CA ALA A 162 -14.49 5.65 -3.06
C ALA A 162 -14.92 6.97 -3.75
N GLU A 163 -15.23 8.01 -2.96
CA GLU A 163 -15.72 9.29 -3.46
C GLU A 163 -14.63 10.12 -4.16
N ASN A 164 -13.37 10.05 -3.70
CA ASN A 164 -12.29 10.85 -4.28
C ASN A 164 -11.43 10.09 -5.31
N LEU A 165 -11.74 8.82 -5.52
CA LEU A 165 -11.01 7.95 -6.44
C LEU A 165 -11.00 8.47 -7.90
N PRO A 166 -12.12 8.99 -8.47
CA PRO A 166 -12.10 9.57 -9.81
C PRO A 166 -11.12 10.74 -9.95
N GLU A 167 -11.17 11.70 -9.02
CA GLU A 167 -10.25 12.86 -9.00
C GLU A 167 -8.79 12.42 -8.89
N LEU A 168 -8.51 11.41 -8.04
CA LEU A 168 -7.18 10.84 -7.91
C LEU A 168 -6.70 10.24 -9.24
N TYR A 169 -7.56 9.44 -9.87
CA TYR A 169 -7.22 8.79 -11.13
C TYR A 169 -6.93 9.81 -12.23
N GLU A 170 -7.77 10.82 -12.41
CA GLU A 170 -7.55 11.90 -13.37
C GLU A 170 -6.26 12.68 -13.09
N THR A 171 -5.92 12.85 -11.81
CA THR A 171 -4.75 13.63 -11.40
C THR A 171 -3.44 12.87 -11.63
N PHE A 172 -3.39 11.59 -11.29
CA PHE A 172 -2.14 10.82 -11.29
C PHE A 172 -2.02 9.82 -12.44
N HIS A 173 -3.13 9.27 -12.96
CA HIS A 173 -3.16 8.07 -13.80
C HIS A 173 -2.18 7.00 -13.28
N PRO A 174 -2.29 6.58 -12.02
CA PRO A 174 -1.28 5.77 -11.38
C PRO A 174 -1.38 4.31 -11.81
N TYR A 175 -0.33 3.53 -11.55
CA TYR A 175 -0.39 2.06 -11.62
C TYR A 175 -1.52 1.52 -10.73
N GLY A 176 -1.67 2.08 -9.52
CA GLY A 176 -2.72 1.66 -8.60
C GLY A 176 -2.87 2.58 -7.39
N VAL A 177 -3.75 2.17 -6.50
CA VAL A 177 -4.04 2.87 -5.23
C VAL A 177 -3.84 1.95 -4.04
N ASP A 178 -3.48 2.54 -2.89
CA ASP A 178 -3.39 1.85 -1.60
C ASP A 178 -4.36 2.47 -0.60
N VAL A 179 -5.24 1.66 -0.07
CA VAL A 179 -6.30 2.11 0.83
C VAL A 179 -6.30 1.30 2.12
N SER A 180 -6.47 1.99 3.25
CA SER A 180 -6.53 1.34 4.56
C SER A 180 -7.63 1.92 5.43
N GLY A 181 -7.47 3.13 5.96
CA GLY A 181 -8.35 3.72 6.97
C GLY A 181 -9.80 3.91 6.52
N SER A 182 -10.02 4.30 5.27
CA SER A 182 -11.37 4.51 4.70
C SER A 182 -12.21 3.24 4.60
N LEU A 183 -11.57 2.06 4.67
CA LEU A 183 -12.25 0.77 4.70
C LEU A 183 -12.70 0.35 6.11
N GLU A 184 -12.55 1.22 7.12
CA GLU A 184 -12.78 0.87 8.52
C GLU A 184 -14.05 1.51 9.07
N VAL A 185 -14.70 0.78 10.00
CA VAL A 185 -15.73 1.25 10.90
C VAL A 185 -15.27 0.89 12.31
N HIS A 186 -15.22 1.87 13.20
CA HIS A 186 -14.72 1.70 14.56
C HIS A 186 -13.33 1.05 14.68
N GLY A 187 -12.47 1.30 13.66
CA GLY A 187 -11.09 0.79 13.64
C GLY A 187 -10.91 -0.63 13.07
N GLU A 188 -11.98 -1.30 12.68
CA GLU A 188 -11.96 -2.63 12.05
C GLU A 188 -12.41 -2.57 10.59
N LYS A 189 -11.88 -3.47 9.75
CA LYS A 189 -12.25 -3.54 8.34
C LYS A 189 -13.73 -3.89 8.18
N SER A 190 -14.45 -3.10 7.41
CA SER A 190 -15.85 -3.32 7.06
C SER A 190 -15.96 -3.95 5.68
N ILE A 191 -16.59 -5.11 5.59
CA ILE A 191 -16.84 -5.79 4.31
C ILE A 191 -17.68 -4.91 3.38
N GLY A 192 -18.65 -4.15 3.92
CA GLY A 192 -19.44 -3.20 3.15
C GLY A 192 -18.58 -2.14 2.48
N LYS A 193 -17.68 -1.50 3.24
CA LYS A 193 -16.75 -0.48 2.71
C LYS A 193 -15.71 -1.06 1.74
N ILE A 194 -15.26 -2.29 1.96
CA ILE A 194 -14.38 -2.99 1.02
C ILE A 194 -15.08 -3.15 -0.33
N LYS A 195 -16.32 -3.66 -0.33
CA LYS A 195 -17.12 -3.85 -1.55
C LYS A 195 -17.41 -2.52 -2.25
N GLU A 196 -17.83 -1.51 -1.50
CA GLU A 196 -18.11 -0.16 -2.01
C GLU A 196 -16.87 0.44 -2.71
N PHE A 197 -15.71 0.37 -2.07
CA PHE A 197 -14.46 0.85 -2.66
C PHE A 197 -14.10 0.09 -3.95
N MET A 198 -14.17 -1.24 -3.93
CA MET A 198 -13.84 -2.04 -5.10
C MET A 198 -14.82 -1.85 -6.25
N GLN A 199 -16.11 -1.60 -5.96
CA GLN A 199 -17.09 -1.20 -6.99
C GLN A 199 -16.73 0.15 -7.62
N ALA A 200 -16.20 1.11 -6.83
CA ALA A 200 -15.73 2.38 -7.39
C ALA A 200 -14.51 2.18 -8.31
N VAL A 201 -13.58 1.27 -7.94
CA VAL A 201 -12.43 0.90 -8.80
C VAL A 201 -12.91 0.30 -10.13
N GLN A 202 -13.88 -0.63 -10.08
CA GLN A 202 -14.42 -1.30 -11.27
C GLN A 202 -15.12 -0.30 -12.20
N ARG A 203 -15.95 0.61 -11.67
CA ARG A 203 -16.59 1.67 -12.49
C ARG A 203 -15.58 2.52 -13.24
N LEU A 204 -14.49 2.90 -12.58
CA LEU A 204 -13.41 3.66 -13.23
C LEU A 204 -12.74 2.89 -14.38
N GLU A 205 -12.63 1.57 -14.28
CA GLU A 205 -12.05 0.73 -15.35
C GLU A 205 -13.00 0.55 -16.54
N GLU A 206 -14.31 0.62 -16.31
CA GLU A 206 -15.34 0.55 -17.37
C GLU A 206 -15.47 1.87 -18.13
N GLU A 207 -15.13 3.01 -17.50
CA GLU A 207 -15.26 4.35 -18.07
C GLU A 207 -13.96 4.86 -18.75
N ALA A 208 -12.82 4.16 -18.56
CA ALA A 208 -11.49 4.53 -19.05
C ALA A 208 -11.15 3.85 -20.38
#